data_a503d13b0f1d2228d94f560bdb1a56a4
#
_entry.id   a503d13b0f1d2228d94f560bdb1a56a4
#
_cell.length_a   1.000
_cell.length_b   1.000
_cell.length_c   1.000
_cell.angle_alpha   90.00
_cell.angle_beta   90.00
_cell.angle_gamma   90.00
#
_symmetry.space_group_name_H-M   'P 1'
#
loop_
_entity.id
_entity.type
_entity.pdbx_description
1 polymer ?
#
loop_
_entity_poly.entity_id
_entity_poly.type
_entity_poly.pdbx_seq_one_letter_code
_entity_poly.pdbx_strand_id
1 'polypeptide(L)'
;MRDAGQPDEAIRSFRSAYERLEGGESAMLPTAELEPAGDVDQFEKLPDADAGDVLDRVAVIKLNGGLATTMGLRSPKSLVEARDGHSFLDIIVGQTLALRRRYGVRLPLVLMNSQATREETLQALQAYPELDVGLPLDFLQSMVPKLDAETLAPIGWPKEPSLEWNPPGHGDVYPALRGSGMLSALLDQGFRYAMISNADNLGATTDARIPAHMEHNQIPFLMEVVQGTEAERKGGHIARRRADGQLVLRETAQTPPEDQESFRDYRRWRYYNTNNLWVDLGGLKDTLDDTGGVLELPLIVNRKTVNPRDSSSPAVIQLESAMGAAIGAVKGAQLLLVPRTRFAPVKTTDDLLVLRSDVYTLSNEDMVVAPIPERAENLPYVELDSKFYKLLDDFERRFPAGAPSLRQAERLVVHGDVTFGANVVVRGAVGLEAPEPMQIDAGATLEG
;
A
#
# COMPACT_ATOMS: atom_id res chain seq x y z
N MET A 1 22.54 -14.50 -4.71
CA MET A 1 22.02 -13.15 -5.04
C MET A 1 22.86 -12.48 -6.14
N ARG A 2 24.19 -12.40 -6.01
CA ARG A 2 25.03 -11.75 -7.04
C ARG A 2 24.91 -12.46 -8.40
N ASP A 3 24.99 -13.78 -8.43
CA ASP A 3 24.84 -14.58 -9.67
C ASP A 3 23.41 -14.49 -10.26
N ALA A 4 22.44 -14.10 -9.46
CA ALA A 4 21.06 -13.82 -9.90
C ALA A 4 20.85 -12.34 -10.28
N GLY A 5 21.93 -11.55 -10.42
CA GLY A 5 21.87 -10.16 -10.87
C GLY A 5 21.25 -9.17 -9.89
N GLN A 6 21.17 -9.52 -8.59
CA GLN A 6 20.64 -8.58 -7.58
C GLN A 6 21.64 -7.45 -7.29
N PRO A 7 21.16 -6.21 -7.12
CA PRO A 7 22.01 -5.06 -6.79
C PRO A 7 22.77 -5.26 -5.48
N ASP A 8 23.94 -4.64 -5.35
CA ASP A 8 24.75 -4.71 -4.13
C ASP A 8 24.00 -4.16 -2.90
N GLU A 9 23.12 -3.16 -3.07
CA GLU A 9 22.23 -2.63 -2.04
C GLU A 9 21.30 -3.72 -1.47
N ALA A 10 20.65 -4.48 -2.36
CA ALA A 10 19.78 -5.59 -1.96
C ALA A 10 20.57 -6.70 -1.23
N ILE A 11 21.79 -6.98 -1.70
CA ILE A 11 22.66 -7.99 -1.07
C ILE A 11 23.07 -7.54 0.32
N ARG A 12 23.43 -6.26 0.52
CA ARG A 12 23.79 -5.71 1.83
C ARG A 12 22.58 -5.69 2.77
N SER A 13 21.42 -5.24 2.29
CA SER A 13 20.18 -5.22 3.08
C SER A 13 19.76 -6.62 3.53
N PHE A 14 19.82 -7.60 2.64
CA PHE A 14 19.51 -8.98 2.99
C PHE A 14 20.53 -9.56 3.98
N ARG A 15 21.81 -9.29 3.81
CA ARG A 15 22.85 -9.74 4.75
C ARG A 15 22.62 -9.18 6.15
N SER A 16 22.38 -7.87 6.28
CA SER A 16 22.04 -7.25 7.56
C SER A 16 20.83 -7.90 8.20
N ALA A 17 19.75 -8.10 7.43
CA ALA A 17 18.55 -8.78 7.92
C ALA A 17 18.80 -10.22 8.36
N TYR A 18 19.62 -10.96 7.62
CA TYR A 18 20.02 -12.33 7.94
C TYR A 18 20.84 -12.41 9.22
N GLU A 19 21.87 -11.56 9.36
CA GLU A 19 22.73 -11.51 10.55
C GLU A 19 21.93 -11.16 11.82
N ARG A 20 20.93 -10.28 11.71
CA ARG A 20 20.01 -9.94 12.80
C ARG A 20 19.09 -11.11 13.18
N LEU A 21 18.58 -11.85 12.17
CA LEU A 21 17.80 -13.07 12.41
C LEU A 21 18.66 -14.13 13.11
N GLU A 22 19.89 -14.38 12.64
CA GLU A 22 20.83 -15.36 13.22
C GLU A 22 21.24 -14.95 14.63
N GLY A 23 21.41 -13.66 14.88
CA GLY A 23 21.66 -13.08 16.20
C GLY A 23 20.49 -13.16 17.17
N GLY A 24 19.32 -13.65 16.73
CA GLY A 24 18.14 -13.79 17.56
C GLY A 24 17.47 -12.47 17.91
N GLU A 25 17.67 -11.44 17.08
CA GLU A 25 17.00 -10.15 17.29
C GLU A 25 15.49 -10.32 17.35
N SER A 26 14.88 -9.82 18.42
CA SER A 26 13.42 -9.82 18.55
C SER A 26 12.83 -8.65 17.78
N ALA A 27 11.98 -8.96 16.80
CA ALA A 27 11.18 -7.94 16.13
C ALA A 27 9.98 -7.46 16.95
N MET A 28 9.80 -7.99 18.17
CA MET A 28 8.63 -7.70 19.02
C MET A 28 8.72 -6.30 19.62
N LEU A 29 7.60 -5.62 19.64
CA LEU A 29 7.38 -4.31 20.25
C LEU A 29 6.33 -4.43 21.37
N PRO A 30 6.76 -4.75 22.62
CA PRO A 30 5.85 -4.90 23.74
C PRO A 30 5.13 -3.58 24.08
N THR A 31 3.86 -3.66 24.47
CA THR A 31 3.06 -2.49 24.88
C THR A 31 3.72 -1.71 26.03
N ALA A 32 4.43 -2.37 26.91
CA ALA A 32 5.13 -1.75 28.04
C ALA A 32 6.22 -0.76 27.61
N GLU A 33 6.82 -0.97 26.43
CA GLU A 33 7.89 -0.13 25.89
C GLU A 33 7.35 1.05 25.05
N LEU A 34 6.02 1.09 24.84
CA LEU A 34 5.38 2.03 23.95
C LEU A 34 4.43 2.98 24.68
N GLU A 35 4.26 4.14 24.09
CA GLU A 35 3.22 5.10 24.45
C GLU A 35 2.56 5.65 23.17
N PRO A 36 1.34 6.23 23.27
CA PRO A 36 0.69 6.89 22.14
C PRO A 36 1.59 7.96 21.51
N ALA A 37 1.49 8.14 20.20
CA ALA A 37 2.34 9.05 19.44
C ALA A 37 2.23 10.53 19.85
N GLY A 38 1.19 10.91 20.59
CA GLY A 38 0.92 12.28 20.98
C GLY A 38 0.06 13.01 19.92
N ASP A 39 0.07 14.34 19.97
CA ASP A 39 -0.62 15.16 18.97
C ASP A 39 0.25 15.28 17.71
N VAL A 40 -0.41 15.36 16.55
CA VAL A 40 0.22 15.43 15.24
C VAL A 40 -0.39 16.56 14.41
N ASP A 41 0.37 17.06 13.45
CA ASP A 41 -0.14 18.05 12.50
C ASP A 41 -1.31 17.49 11.70
N GLN A 42 -2.22 18.38 11.28
CA GLN A 42 -3.45 18.03 10.58
C GLN A 42 -3.40 18.61 9.16
N PHE A 43 -3.69 17.78 8.17
CA PHE A 43 -3.67 18.15 6.76
C PHE A 43 -4.56 19.39 6.46
N GLU A 44 -5.73 19.45 7.08
CA GLU A 44 -6.68 20.54 6.88
C GLU A 44 -6.17 21.88 7.43
N LYS A 45 -5.16 21.86 8.30
CA LYS A 45 -4.55 23.04 8.91
C LYS A 45 -3.27 23.50 8.22
N LEU A 46 -2.80 22.73 7.22
CA LEU A 46 -1.64 23.12 6.44
C LEU A 46 -1.95 24.40 5.66
N PRO A 47 -1.01 25.36 5.63
CA PRO A 47 -1.16 26.56 4.81
C PRO A 47 -1.20 26.22 3.33
N ASP A 48 -1.86 27.07 2.56
CA ASP A 48 -1.81 26.97 1.09
C ASP A 48 -0.37 27.12 0.59
N ALA A 49 -0.07 26.47 -0.53
CA ALA A 49 1.23 26.45 -1.16
C ALA A 49 1.14 26.83 -2.64
N ASP A 50 2.19 27.42 -3.19
CA ASP A 50 2.33 27.56 -4.63
C ASP A 50 2.57 26.18 -5.26
N ALA A 51 1.50 25.61 -5.81
CA ALA A 51 1.54 24.27 -6.34
C ALA A 51 2.48 24.13 -7.55
N GLY A 52 2.65 25.19 -8.36
CA GLY A 52 3.53 25.18 -9.52
C GLY A 52 4.99 25.02 -9.10
N ASP A 53 5.46 25.83 -8.17
CA ASP A 53 6.86 25.79 -7.70
C ASP A 53 7.15 24.49 -6.93
N VAL A 54 6.24 24.10 -6.04
CA VAL A 54 6.47 22.96 -5.15
C VAL A 54 6.40 21.64 -5.90
N LEU A 55 5.35 21.41 -6.73
CA LEU A 55 5.14 20.14 -7.42
C LEU A 55 6.17 19.87 -8.53
N ASP A 56 6.83 20.89 -9.08
CA ASP A 56 7.91 20.68 -10.07
C ASP A 56 9.15 20.01 -9.46
N ARG A 57 9.23 19.98 -8.14
CA ARG A 57 10.30 19.33 -7.37
C ARG A 57 9.86 18.00 -6.72
N VAL A 58 8.68 17.49 -7.05
CA VAL A 58 8.10 16.26 -6.50
C VAL A 58 8.09 15.14 -7.53
N ALA A 59 8.42 13.93 -7.10
CA ALA A 59 8.21 12.69 -7.84
C ALA A 59 7.12 11.85 -7.18
N VAL A 60 6.29 11.18 -7.98
CA VAL A 60 5.28 10.22 -7.50
C VAL A 60 5.83 8.82 -7.72
N ILE A 61 5.96 8.04 -6.66
CA ILE A 61 6.43 6.66 -6.70
C ILE A 61 5.29 5.74 -6.25
N LYS A 62 4.84 4.86 -7.15
CA LYS A 62 3.79 3.89 -6.84
C LYS A 62 4.39 2.49 -6.71
N LEU A 63 4.09 1.80 -5.60
CA LEU A 63 4.49 0.42 -5.39
C LEU A 63 3.57 -0.50 -6.18
N ASN A 64 4.13 -1.16 -7.19
CA ASN A 64 3.40 -1.95 -8.17
C ASN A 64 3.95 -3.39 -8.29
N GLY A 65 4.56 -3.92 -7.23
CA GLY A 65 5.12 -5.27 -7.22
C GLY A 65 4.09 -6.39 -7.03
N GLY A 66 2.87 -6.06 -6.62
CA GLY A 66 1.84 -7.04 -6.26
C GLY A 66 1.04 -7.55 -7.46
N LEU A 67 0.91 -8.87 -7.55
CA LEU A 67 -0.07 -9.52 -8.41
C LEU A 67 -1.44 -9.59 -7.71
N ALA A 68 -2.52 -9.62 -8.48
CA ALA A 68 -3.87 -9.78 -7.96
C ALA A 68 -4.20 -11.24 -7.56
N THR A 69 -3.23 -11.97 -6.98
CA THR A 69 -3.35 -13.39 -6.65
C THR A 69 -4.43 -13.68 -5.60
N THR A 70 -4.69 -12.75 -4.69
CA THR A 70 -5.81 -12.84 -3.73
C THR A 70 -7.17 -12.82 -4.41
N MET A 71 -7.23 -12.21 -5.61
CA MET A 71 -8.41 -12.16 -6.48
C MET A 71 -8.34 -13.20 -7.62
N GLY A 72 -7.37 -14.13 -7.58
CA GLY A 72 -7.24 -15.23 -8.54
C GLY A 72 -6.50 -14.90 -9.84
N LEU A 73 -6.05 -13.67 -10.03
CA LEU A 73 -5.36 -13.24 -11.24
C LEU A 73 -3.83 -13.38 -11.12
N ARG A 74 -3.17 -13.52 -12.27
CA ARG A 74 -1.71 -13.50 -12.38
C ARG A 74 -1.17 -12.17 -12.93
N SER A 75 -2.06 -11.26 -13.28
CA SER A 75 -1.74 -9.93 -13.78
C SER A 75 -1.43 -8.96 -12.64
N PRO A 76 -0.71 -7.85 -12.92
CA PRO A 76 -0.52 -6.76 -11.97
C PRO A 76 -1.86 -6.26 -11.41
N LYS A 77 -1.93 -6.08 -10.10
CA LYS A 77 -3.16 -5.59 -9.45
C LYS A 77 -3.58 -4.21 -9.96
N SER A 78 -2.61 -3.38 -10.33
CA SER A 78 -2.88 -2.05 -10.91
C SER A 78 -3.59 -2.08 -12.27
N LEU A 79 -3.58 -3.21 -12.97
CA LEU A 79 -4.29 -3.38 -14.25
C LEU A 79 -5.72 -3.90 -14.08
N VAL A 80 -6.13 -4.24 -12.86
CA VAL A 80 -7.54 -4.57 -12.56
C VAL A 80 -8.39 -3.32 -12.78
N GLU A 81 -9.56 -3.49 -13.40
CA GLU A 81 -10.53 -2.40 -13.51
C GLU A 81 -10.95 -1.95 -12.10
N ALA A 82 -10.69 -0.69 -11.82
CA ALA A 82 -11.08 -0.07 -10.55
C ALA A 82 -12.48 0.50 -10.65
N ARG A 83 -12.77 1.33 -11.68
CA ARG A 83 -14.05 2.01 -11.84
C ARG A 83 -14.26 2.56 -13.26
N ASP A 84 -15.48 2.51 -13.75
CA ASP A 84 -15.96 3.16 -14.98
C ASP A 84 -15.08 2.85 -16.21
N GLY A 85 -14.62 1.58 -16.33
CA GLY A 85 -13.77 1.10 -17.40
C GLY A 85 -12.29 1.47 -17.26
N HIS A 86 -11.88 2.12 -16.17
CA HIS A 86 -10.50 2.49 -15.90
C HIS A 86 -9.86 1.53 -14.87
N SER A 87 -8.64 1.07 -15.17
CA SER A 87 -7.82 0.35 -14.20
C SER A 87 -7.28 1.28 -13.11
N PHE A 88 -6.74 0.73 -12.02
CA PHE A 88 -6.01 1.52 -11.03
C PHE A 88 -4.89 2.32 -11.68
N LEU A 89 -4.17 1.72 -12.64
CA LEU A 89 -3.06 2.38 -13.33
C LEU A 89 -3.56 3.56 -14.18
N ASP A 90 -4.65 3.39 -14.93
CA ASP A 90 -5.22 4.47 -15.75
C ASP A 90 -5.60 5.68 -14.89
N ILE A 91 -6.20 5.43 -13.73
CA ILE A 91 -6.58 6.50 -12.79
C ILE A 91 -5.34 7.19 -12.22
N ILE A 92 -4.32 6.45 -11.80
CA ILE A 92 -3.05 7.01 -11.28
C ILE A 92 -2.34 7.87 -12.33
N VAL A 93 -2.28 7.38 -13.57
CA VAL A 93 -1.73 8.13 -14.70
C VAL A 93 -2.54 9.40 -14.94
N GLY A 94 -3.86 9.28 -14.99
CA GLY A 94 -4.78 10.40 -15.19
C GLY A 94 -4.63 11.48 -14.12
N GLN A 95 -4.54 11.11 -12.85
CA GLN A 95 -4.27 12.03 -11.72
C GLN A 95 -2.95 12.79 -11.91
N THR A 96 -1.88 12.08 -12.29
CA THR A 96 -0.57 12.70 -12.52
C THR A 96 -0.61 13.68 -13.68
N LEU A 97 -1.18 13.27 -14.82
CA LEU A 97 -1.28 14.11 -16.02
C LEU A 97 -2.20 15.33 -15.79
N ALA A 98 -3.25 15.18 -14.99
CA ALA A 98 -4.12 16.29 -14.61
C ALA A 98 -3.37 17.37 -13.82
N LEU A 99 -2.56 16.98 -12.83
CA LEU A 99 -1.72 17.91 -12.07
C LEU A 99 -0.67 18.59 -12.96
N ARG A 100 -0.03 17.85 -13.87
CA ARG A 100 0.89 18.43 -14.86
C ARG A 100 0.22 19.51 -15.71
N ARG A 101 -0.97 19.21 -16.25
CA ARG A 101 -1.73 20.19 -17.07
C ARG A 101 -2.16 21.41 -16.25
N ARG A 102 -2.63 21.20 -15.01
CA ARG A 102 -3.15 22.26 -14.15
C ARG A 102 -2.08 23.25 -13.72
N TYR A 103 -0.91 22.75 -13.37
CA TYR A 103 0.16 23.56 -12.75
C TYR A 103 1.39 23.78 -13.63
N GLY A 104 1.46 23.19 -14.82
CA GLY A 104 2.59 23.32 -15.74
C GLY A 104 3.89 22.67 -15.22
N VAL A 105 3.79 21.61 -14.43
CA VAL A 105 4.90 20.95 -13.76
C VAL A 105 5.28 19.61 -14.41
N ARG A 106 6.51 19.14 -14.18
CA ARG A 106 7.00 17.84 -14.71
C ARG A 106 6.40 16.65 -13.97
N LEU A 107 6.35 16.66 -12.64
CA LEU A 107 5.79 15.65 -11.72
C LEU A 107 5.93 14.21 -12.26
N PRO A 108 7.12 13.59 -12.26
CA PRO A 108 7.33 12.24 -12.79
C PRO A 108 6.53 11.21 -12.01
N LEU A 109 5.93 10.27 -12.75
CA LEU A 109 5.35 9.03 -12.20
C LEU A 109 6.35 7.91 -12.44
N VAL A 110 6.76 7.25 -11.35
CA VAL A 110 7.69 6.12 -11.36
C VAL A 110 7.08 4.93 -10.63
N LEU A 111 7.17 3.74 -11.19
CA LEU A 111 6.61 2.54 -10.59
C LEU A 111 7.72 1.65 -10.02
N MET A 112 7.58 1.17 -8.78
CA MET A 112 8.39 0.06 -8.30
C MET A 112 7.68 -1.23 -8.69
N ASN A 113 8.15 -1.87 -9.77
CA ASN A 113 7.64 -3.13 -10.26
C ASN A 113 8.38 -4.32 -9.65
N SER A 114 7.72 -5.48 -9.60
CA SER A 114 8.40 -6.78 -9.49
C SER A 114 8.71 -7.33 -10.88
N GLN A 115 9.53 -8.38 -10.94
CA GLN A 115 9.76 -9.10 -12.21
C GLN A 115 8.45 -9.58 -12.83
N ALA A 116 7.48 -9.97 -12.00
CA ALA A 116 6.20 -10.51 -12.46
C ALA A 116 5.23 -9.45 -12.98
N THR A 117 5.37 -8.18 -12.54
CA THR A 117 4.43 -7.11 -12.93
C THR A 117 4.97 -6.20 -14.02
N ARG A 118 6.28 -6.19 -14.24
CA ARG A 118 6.97 -5.18 -15.06
C ARG A 118 6.49 -5.15 -16.51
N GLU A 119 6.48 -6.30 -17.17
CA GLU A 119 6.23 -6.37 -18.61
C GLU A 119 4.84 -5.86 -18.98
N GLU A 120 3.79 -6.42 -18.34
CA GLU A 120 2.42 -6.01 -18.59
C GLU A 120 2.18 -4.54 -18.21
N THR A 121 2.79 -4.08 -17.11
CA THR A 121 2.67 -2.69 -16.67
C THR A 121 3.30 -1.72 -17.68
N LEU A 122 4.53 -1.98 -18.13
CA LEU A 122 5.20 -1.13 -19.12
C LEU A 122 4.47 -1.15 -20.47
N GLN A 123 3.89 -2.29 -20.86
CA GLN A 123 3.06 -2.38 -22.04
C GLN A 123 1.81 -1.49 -21.92
N ALA A 124 1.13 -1.51 -20.79
CA ALA A 124 -0.04 -0.64 -20.55
C ALA A 124 0.33 0.85 -20.59
N LEU A 125 1.50 1.22 -20.06
CA LEU A 125 1.98 2.61 -20.06
C LEU A 125 2.32 3.15 -21.44
N GLN A 126 2.49 2.31 -22.46
CA GLN A 126 2.69 2.77 -23.86
C GLN A 126 1.51 3.58 -24.41
N ALA A 127 0.33 3.44 -23.81
CA ALA A 127 -0.84 4.24 -24.15
C ALA A 127 -0.72 5.72 -23.72
N TYR A 128 0.28 6.06 -22.89
CA TYR A 128 0.47 7.37 -22.26
C TYR A 128 1.86 7.95 -22.52
N PRO A 129 2.21 8.30 -23.77
CA PRO A 129 3.54 8.83 -24.12
C PRO A 129 3.86 10.14 -23.39
N GLU A 130 2.86 10.88 -22.90
CA GLU A 130 3.02 12.12 -22.14
C GLU A 130 3.66 11.89 -20.77
N LEU A 131 3.75 10.66 -20.29
CA LEU A 131 4.43 10.35 -19.04
C LEU A 131 5.94 10.56 -19.13
N ASP A 132 6.52 10.48 -20.32
CA ASP A 132 7.95 10.68 -20.52
C ASP A 132 8.37 12.13 -20.15
N VAL A 133 9.25 12.21 -19.16
CA VAL A 133 9.90 13.46 -18.70
C VAL A 133 11.42 13.30 -18.66
N GLY A 134 11.96 12.36 -19.43
CA GLY A 134 13.39 12.06 -19.48
C GLY A 134 13.88 11.21 -18.28
N LEU A 135 12.97 10.49 -17.61
CA LEU A 135 13.26 9.55 -16.55
C LEU A 135 12.68 8.17 -16.89
N PRO A 136 13.30 7.07 -16.44
CA PRO A 136 12.67 5.76 -16.55
C PRO A 136 11.32 5.74 -15.81
N LEU A 137 10.31 5.08 -16.40
CA LEU A 137 8.98 4.95 -15.79
C LEU A 137 8.93 3.94 -14.65
N ASP A 138 9.97 3.10 -14.51
CA ASP A 138 10.03 2.10 -13.46
C ASP A 138 11.45 1.81 -12.96
N PHE A 139 11.47 1.16 -11.81
CA PHE A 139 12.62 0.39 -11.30
C PHE A 139 12.12 -0.91 -10.67
N LEU A 140 13.02 -1.88 -10.52
CA LEU A 140 12.64 -3.20 -10.01
C LEU A 140 12.83 -3.31 -8.50
N GLN A 141 11.83 -3.90 -7.85
CA GLN A 141 11.95 -4.46 -6.52
C GLN A 141 12.96 -5.63 -6.54
N SER A 142 13.76 -5.73 -5.48
CA SER A 142 14.74 -6.81 -5.33
C SER A 142 14.07 -8.16 -5.05
N MET A 143 14.87 -9.24 -5.22
CA MET A 143 14.50 -10.58 -4.81
C MET A 143 15.55 -11.13 -3.85
N VAL A 144 15.08 -11.79 -2.79
CA VAL A 144 15.92 -12.41 -1.77
C VAL A 144 15.63 -13.91 -1.67
N PRO A 145 16.61 -14.74 -1.29
CA PRO A 145 16.37 -16.16 -1.14
C PRO A 145 15.48 -16.42 0.08
N LYS A 146 14.55 -17.37 -0.05
CA LYS A 146 13.89 -17.99 1.10
C LYS A 146 14.89 -18.82 1.87
N LEU A 147 14.74 -18.85 3.17
CA LEU A 147 15.61 -19.62 4.08
C LEU A 147 14.88 -20.87 4.55
N ASP A 148 15.59 -21.98 4.61
CA ASP A 148 15.10 -23.18 5.27
C ASP A 148 14.82 -22.89 6.75
N ALA A 149 13.65 -23.28 7.25
CA ALA A 149 13.19 -22.87 8.57
C ALA A 149 13.97 -23.47 9.76
N GLU A 150 14.75 -24.54 9.51
CA GLU A 150 15.54 -25.24 10.55
C GLU A 150 17.00 -24.80 10.50
N THR A 151 17.58 -24.72 9.30
CA THR A 151 19.01 -24.50 9.09
C THR A 151 19.37 -23.04 8.82
N LEU A 152 18.39 -22.20 8.47
CA LEU A 152 18.57 -20.84 7.97
C LEU A 152 19.38 -20.74 6.67
N ALA A 153 19.72 -21.85 6.04
CA ALA A 153 20.37 -21.84 4.74
C ALA A 153 19.41 -21.44 3.63
N PRO A 154 19.87 -20.81 2.55
CA PRO A 154 19.03 -20.61 1.37
C PRO A 154 18.43 -21.93 0.87
N ILE A 155 17.09 -21.96 0.68
CA ILE A 155 16.41 -23.18 0.24
C ILE A 155 16.70 -23.50 -1.21
N GLY A 156 16.93 -24.77 -1.53
CA GLY A 156 16.94 -25.29 -2.90
C GLY A 156 15.62 -25.97 -3.24
N TRP A 157 14.99 -25.58 -4.35
CA TRP A 157 13.74 -26.19 -4.82
C TRP A 157 13.79 -26.46 -6.33
N PRO A 158 14.51 -27.51 -6.77
CA PRO A 158 14.74 -27.80 -8.20
C PRO A 158 13.47 -28.04 -9.03
N LYS A 159 12.36 -28.38 -8.38
CA LYS A 159 11.06 -28.57 -9.06
C LYS A 159 10.54 -27.26 -9.67
N GLU A 160 10.79 -26.14 -9.01
CA GLU A 160 10.38 -24.79 -9.43
C GLU A 160 11.33 -23.76 -8.80
N PRO A 161 12.50 -23.46 -9.44
CA PRO A 161 13.51 -22.59 -8.87
C PRO A 161 13.05 -21.17 -8.56
N SER A 162 11.99 -20.69 -9.24
CA SER A 162 11.37 -19.39 -8.95
C SER A 162 10.82 -19.30 -7.52
N LEU A 163 10.40 -20.42 -6.93
CA LEU A 163 9.90 -20.49 -5.57
C LEU A 163 10.99 -20.44 -4.49
N GLU A 164 12.26 -20.51 -4.87
CA GLU A 164 13.40 -20.30 -3.95
C GLU A 164 13.53 -18.84 -3.50
N TRP A 165 12.85 -17.92 -4.18
CA TRP A 165 12.97 -16.49 -4.00
C TRP A 165 11.65 -15.87 -3.55
N ASN A 166 11.76 -14.73 -2.88
CA ASN A 166 10.63 -13.84 -2.56
C ASN A 166 11.07 -12.38 -2.58
N PRO A 167 10.13 -11.43 -2.80
CA PRO A 167 10.43 -10.02 -2.57
C PRO A 167 10.64 -9.77 -1.07
N PRO A 168 11.57 -8.87 -0.68
CA PRO A 168 11.89 -8.59 0.72
C PRO A 168 10.89 -7.63 1.40
N GLY A 169 9.66 -7.59 0.93
CA GLY A 169 8.64 -6.65 1.39
C GLY A 169 8.78 -5.27 0.74
N HIS A 170 7.82 -4.40 1.01
CA HIS A 170 7.82 -3.06 0.38
C HIS A 170 8.81 -2.07 1.01
N GLY A 171 9.48 -2.42 2.11
CA GLY A 171 10.61 -1.66 2.63
C GLY A 171 11.82 -1.65 1.69
N ASP A 172 11.86 -2.56 0.73
CA ASP A 172 12.88 -2.59 -0.34
C ASP A 172 12.86 -1.34 -1.24
N VAL A 173 11.83 -0.51 -1.17
CA VAL A 173 11.77 0.73 -1.96
C VAL A 173 13.02 1.60 -1.77
N TYR A 174 13.59 1.66 -0.58
CA TYR A 174 14.76 2.48 -0.29
C TYR A 174 16.05 1.95 -0.93
N PRO A 175 16.47 0.69 -0.68
CA PRO A 175 17.65 0.14 -1.35
C PRO A 175 17.44 -0.03 -2.87
N ALA A 176 16.22 -0.31 -3.34
CA ALA A 176 15.93 -0.45 -4.76
C ALA A 176 16.01 0.89 -5.50
N LEU A 177 15.52 1.99 -4.92
CA LEU A 177 15.70 3.36 -5.46
C LEU A 177 17.17 3.69 -5.67
N ARG A 178 18.04 3.36 -4.69
CA ARG A 178 19.47 3.59 -4.80
C ARG A 178 20.11 2.65 -5.81
N GLY A 179 19.90 1.35 -5.66
CA GLY A 179 20.54 0.31 -6.44
C GLY A 179 20.19 0.34 -7.93
N SER A 180 19.00 0.83 -8.28
CA SER A 180 18.60 1.06 -9.68
C SER A 180 19.18 2.34 -10.30
N GLY A 181 19.74 3.25 -9.49
CA GLY A 181 20.16 4.58 -9.93
C GLY A 181 19.01 5.59 -10.01
N MET A 182 17.77 5.20 -9.74
CA MET A 182 16.60 6.09 -9.81
C MET A 182 16.70 7.26 -8.83
N LEU A 183 17.21 7.03 -7.61
CA LEU A 183 17.42 8.09 -6.63
C LEU A 183 18.34 9.18 -7.17
N SER A 184 19.48 8.80 -7.76
CA SER A 184 20.43 9.75 -8.36
C SER A 184 19.81 10.46 -9.56
N ALA A 185 19.12 9.73 -10.44
CA ALA A 185 18.47 10.32 -11.61
C ALA A 185 17.42 11.38 -11.24
N LEU A 186 16.64 11.15 -10.18
CA LEU A 186 15.67 12.11 -9.66
C LEU A 186 16.38 13.36 -9.11
N LEU A 187 17.39 13.18 -8.28
CA LEU A 187 18.16 14.30 -7.69
C LEU A 187 18.89 15.13 -8.75
N ASP A 188 19.52 14.47 -9.74
CA ASP A 188 20.26 15.14 -10.83
C ASP A 188 19.33 16.00 -11.71
N GLN A 189 18.04 15.65 -11.79
CA GLN A 189 17.02 16.42 -12.48
C GLN A 189 16.32 17.47 -11.60
N GLY A 190 16.74 17.63 -10.34
CA GLY A 190 16.25 18.65 -9.42
C GLY A 190 15.01 18.26 -8.62
N PHE A 191 14.58 17.00 -8.68
CA PHE A 191 13.49 16.52 -7.80
C PHE A 191 14.01 16.36 -6.38
N ARG A 192 13.27 16.88 -5.42
CA ARG A 192 13.67 16.90 -4.01
C ARG A 192 12.82 16.02 -3.13
N TYR A 193 11.55 15.91 -3.42
CA TYR A 193 10.62 15.14 -2.63
C TYR A 193 10.05 13.98 -3.44
N ALA A 194 9.76 12.86 -2.77
CA ALA A 194 9.00 11.77 -3.34
C ALA A 194 7.76 11.48 -2.50
N MET A 195 6.61 11.38 -3.16
CA MET A 195 5.42 10.74 -2.59
C MET A 195 5.46 9.27 -2.93
N ILE A 196 5.52 8.39 -1.92
CA ILE A 196 5.55 6.93 -2.09
C ILE A 196 4.23 6.35 -1.56
N SER A 197 3.53 5.56 -2.36
CA SER A 197 2.29 4.92 -1.94
C SER A 197 1.99 3.64 -2.72
N ASN A 198 1.08 2.83 -2.20
CA ASN A 198 0.61 1.63 -2.90
C ASN A 198 -0.24 2.00 -4.12
N ALA A 199 -0.10 1.24 -5.21
CA ALA A 199 -0.91 1.44 -6.42
C ALA A 199 -2.40 1.07 -6.23
N ASP A 200 -2.75 0.34 -5.18
CA ASP A 200 -4.14 -0.02 -4.86
C ASP A 200 -4.86 1.02 -3.97
N ASN A 201 -4.19 2.11 -3.59
CA ASN A 201 -4.81 3.23 -2.87
C ASN A 201 -4.98 4.44 -3.79
N LEU A 202 -6.15 4.58 -4.41
CA LEU A 202 -6.47 5.71 -5.30
C LEU A 202 -6.72 7.03 -4.56
N GLY A 203 -6.94 6.99 -3.25
CA GLY A 203 -7.02 8.18 -2.40
C GLY A 203 -5.66 8.84 -2.13
N ALA A 204 -4.55 8.15 -2.41
CA ALA A 204 -3.19 8.68 -2.26
C ALA A 204 -2.85 9.64 -3.41
N THR A 205 -3.40 10.84 -3.36
CA THR A 205 -3.19 11.91 -4.35
C THR A 205 -2.07 12.88 -3.91
N THR A 206 -1.38 13.48 -4.89
CA THR A 206 -0.32 14.46 -4.63
C THR A 206 -0.93 15.83 -4.29
N ASP A 207 -0.51 16.42 -3.16
CA ASP A 207 -0.94 17.74 -2.72
C ASP A 207 0.28 18.60 -2.35
N ALA A 208 0.39 19.79 -2.93
CA ALA A 208 1.55 20.68 -2.79
C ALA A 208 1.77 21.15 -1.34
N ARG A 209 0.72 21.20 -0.51
CA ARG A 209 0.85 21.66 0.89
C ARG A 209 1.75 20.76 1.72
N ILE A 210 1.80 19.45 1.39
CA ILE A 210 2.60 18.48 2.15
C ILE A 210 4.11 18.71 1.94
N PRO A 211 4.67 18.68 0.71
CA PRO A 211 6.09 18.94 0.53
C PRO A 211 6.48 20.40 0.89
N ALA A 212 5.58 21.39 0.75
CA ALA A 212 5.80 22.72 1.27
C ALA A 212 5.94 22.76 2.80
N HIS A 213 5.09 22.02 3.51
CA HIS A 213 5.19 21.84 4.96
C HIS A 213 6.49 21.15 5.36
N MET A 214 6.89 20.10 4.63
CA MET A 214 8.18 19.43 4.85
C MET A 214 9.36 20.38 4.67
N GLU A 215 9.35 21.19 3.60
CA GLU A 215 10.41 22.17 3.33
C GLU A 215 10.50 23.22 4.44
N HIS A 216 9.36 23.80 4.82
CA HIS A 216 9.31 24.82 5.87
C HIS A 216 9.83 24.34 7.21
N ASN A 217 9.49 23.10 7.59
CA ASN A 217 9.84 22.52 8.89
C ASN A 217 11.05 21.58 8.84
N GLN A 218 11.72 21.47 7.68
CA GLN A 218 12.90 20.60 7.47
C GLN A 218 12.61 19.13 7.84
N ILE A 219 11.45 18.63 7.47
CA ILE A 219 11.02 17.26 7.76
C ILE A 219 11.61 16.32 6.71
N PRO A 220 12.50 15.37 7.08
CA PRO A 220 13.13 14.46 6.13
C PRO A 220 12.22 13.31 5.70
N PHE A 221 11.25 12.96 6.54
CA PHE A 221 10.31 11.86 6.30
C PHE A 221 8.99 12.18 6.98
N LEU A 222 7.89 12.10 6.24
CA LEU A 222 6.55 12.34 6.75
C LEU A 222 5.64 11.19 6.35
N MET A 223 4.90 10.66 7.33
CA MET A 223 3.92 9.60 7.13
C MET A 223 2.51 10.17 7.27
N GLU A 224 1.68 9.98 6.24
CA GLU A 224 0.25 10.22 6.36
C GLU A 224 -0.39 9.13 7.23
N VAL A 225 -1.17 9.54 8.21
CA VAL A 225 -1.92 8.65 9.09
C VAL A 225 -3.39 9.03 9.13
N VAL A 226 -4.26 8.05 9.37
CA VAL A 226 -5.68 8.28 9.60
C VAL A 226 -6.04 8.05 11.06
N GLN A 227 -7.14 8.70 11.51
CA GLN A 227 -7.73 8.42 12.81
C GLN A 227 -8.24 6.98 12.82
N GLY A 228 -7.84 6.21 13.84
CA GLY A 228 -8.28 4.83 14.01
C GLY A 228 -9.78 4.70 14.25
N THR A 229 -10.37 3.71 13.60
CA THR A 229 -11.75 3.26 13.81
C THR A 229 -11.76 1.76 14.02
N GLU A 230 -12.93 1.17 14.14
CA GLU A 230 -13.05 -0.28 14.28
C GLU A 230 -12.46 -1.06 13.08
N ALA A 231 -12.48 -0.46 11.90
CA ALA A 231 -11.92 -1.07 10.68
C ALA A 231 -10.39 -1.26 10.76
N GLU A 232 -9.69 -0.36 11.46
CA GLU A 232 -8.23 -0.41 11.60
C GLU A 232 -7.72 -1.31 12.73
N ARG A 233 -8.57 -1.96 13.51
CA ARG A 233 -8.17 -2.80 14.68
C ARG A 233 -7.09 -3.85 14.38
N LYS A 234 -6.91 -4.23 13.13
CA LYS A 234 -5.89 -5.18 12.67
C LYS A 234 -4.74 -4.52 11.91
N GLY A 235 -4.83 -3.21 11.68
CA GLY A 235 -3.84 -2.44 10.95
C GLY A 235 -2.65 -2.00 11.81
N GLY A 236 -1.52 -1.69 11.17
CA GLY A 236 -0.35 -1.12 11.84
C GLY A 236 -0.63 0.28 12.38
N HIS A 237 -0.37 0.50 13.65
CA HIS A 237 -0.53 1.79 14.31
C HIS A 237 0.82 2.43 14.65
N ILE A 238 0.80 3.75 14.85
CA ILE A 238 2.01 4.48 15.23
C ILE A 238 2.01 4.68 16.75
N ALA A 239 3.16 4.36 17.32
CA ALA A 239 3.46 4.56 18.72
C ALA A 239 4.78 5.34 18.89
N ARG A 240 5.07 5.78 20.10
CA ARG A 240 6.35 6.34 20.49
C ARG A 240 7.06 5.37 21.42
N ARG A 241 8.33 5.07 21.14
CA ARG A 241 9.15 4.23 22.00
C ARG A 241 9.58 5.02 23.22
N ARG A 242 9.34 4.48 24.43
CA ARG A 242 9.62 5.18 25.70
C ARG A 242 11.09 5.45 25.94
N ALA A 243 11.96 4.56 25.45
CA ALA A 243 13.40 4.62 25.72
C ALA A 243 14.08 5.86 25.12
N ASP A 244 13.64 6.31 23.94
CA ASP A 244 14.29 7.37 23.17
C ASP A 244 13.31 8.39 22.55
N GLY A 245 12.00 8.18 22.73
CA GLY A 245 10.96 9.05 22.18
C GLY A 245 10.78 8.93 20.66
N GLN A 246 11.44 7.96 19.99
CA GLN A 246 11.32 7.76 18.55
C GLN A 246 9.95 7.21 18.19
N LEU A 247 9.38 7.73 17.09
CA LEU A 247 8.17 7.15 16.49
C LEU A 247 8.49 5.76 15.94
N VAL A 248 7.56 4.83 16.08
CA VAL A 248 7.66 3.48 15.53
C VAL A 248 6.33 3.04 14.95
N LEU A 249 6.39 2.34 13.83
CA LEU A 249 5.25 1.60 13.29
C LEU A 249 5.22 0.23 13.97
N ARG A 250 4.11 -0.08 14.63
CA ARG A 250 3.86 -1.39 15.24
C ARG A 250 2.87 -2.17 14.42
N GLU A 251 3.32 -3.27 13.86
CA GLU A 251 2.49 -4.20 13.07
C GLU A 251 2.02 -5.38 13.92
N THR A 252 0.96 -6.07 13.47
CA THR A 252 0.44 -7.27 14.15
C THR A 252 1.53 -8.33 14.36
N ALA A 253 2.41 -8.53 13.38
CA ALA A 253 3.52 -9.48 13.44
C ALA A 253 4.59 -9.12 14.50
N GLN A 254 4.62 -7.88 14.96
CA GLN A 254 5.56 -7.37 15.96
C GLN A 254 4.92 -7.28 17.37
N THR A 255 3.70 -7.78 17.51
CA THR A 255 2.95 -7.68 18.76
C THR A 255 3.01 -9.01 19.52
N PRO A 256 3.56 -9.02 20.73
CA PRO A 256 3.53 -10.21 21.59
C PRO A 256 2.11 -10.77 21.78
N PRO A 257 1.94 -12.08 21.91
CA PRO A 257 0.61 -12.70 22.07
C PRO A 257 -0.23 -12.09 23.21
N GLU A 258 0.41 -11.77 24.33
CA GLU A 258 -0.21 -11.15 25.51
C GLU A 258 -0.68 -9.70 25.28
N ASP A 259 -0.15 -9.03 24.27
CA ASP A 259 -0.42 -7.63 23.94
C ASP A 259 -1.49 -7.45 22.83
N GLN A 260 -2.04 -8.54 22.29
CA GLN A 260 -2.95 -8.50 21.15
C GLN A 260 -4.24 -7.69 21.42
N GLU A 261 -4.74 -7.71 22.64
CA GLU A 261 -5.90 -6.90 23.03
C GLU A 261 -5.53 -5.41 23.04
N SER A 262 -4.40 -5.06 23.65
CA SER A 262 -3.90 -3.69 23.64
C SER A 262 -3.59 -3.18 22.24
N PHE A 263 -3.05 -4.04 21.36
CA PHE A 263 -2.78 -3.70 19.95
C PHE A 263 -4.04 -3.24 19.22
N ARG A 264 -5.17 -3.90 19.49
CA ARG A 264 -6.46 -3.62 18.85
C ARG A 264 -7.21 -2.43 19.43
N ASP A 265 -6.69 -1.78 20.47
CA ASP A 265 -7.30 -0.60 21.09
C ASP A 265 -7.01 0.65 20.26
N TYR A 266 -7.81 0.85 19.20
CA TYR A 266 -7.70 2.01 18.30
C TYR A 266 -7.97 3.35 18.97
N ARG A 267 -8.62 3.37 20.15
CA ARG A 267 -8.85 4.59 20.93
C ARG A 267 -7.59 5.04 21.66
N ARG A 268 -6.77 4.07 22.11
CA ARG A 268 -5.47 4.32 22.72
C ARG A 268 -4.44 4.74 21.68
N TRP A 269 -4.30 3.97 20.57
CA TRP A 269 -3.23 4.15 19.62
C TRP A 269 -3.53 5.19 18.53
N ARG A 270 -4.73 5.63 18.39
CA ARG A 270 -5.26 6.76 17.61
C ARG A 270 -4.87 6.82 16.13
N TYR A 271 -3.61 6.61 15.74
CA TYR A 271 -3.09 6.87 14.39
C TYR A 271 -2.64 5.60 13.70
N TYR A 272 -3.16 5.38 12.50
CA TYR A 272 -2.94 4.19 11.70
C TYR A 272 -2.25 4.54 10.39
N ASN A 273 -1.26 3.69 10.00
CA ASN A 273 -0.46 3.87 8.82
C ASN A 273 -1.30 3.70 7.54
N THR A 274 -1.24 4.70 6.65
CA THR A 274 -1.90 4.66 5.34
C THR A 274 -1.02 4.07 4.25
N ASN A 275 0.28 3.87 4.51
CA ASN A 275 1.30 3.62 3.49
C ASN A 275 1.41 4.74 2.43
N ASN A 276 1.04 5.98 2.78
CA ASN A 276 1.36 7.17 2.02
C ASN A 276 2.52 7.87 2.72
N LEU A 277 3.66 7.89 2.09
CA LEU A 277 4.90 8.42 2.66
C LEU A 277 5.41 9.56 1.80
N TRP A 278 6.02 10.54 2.44
CA TRP A 278 6.72 11.63 1.80
C TRP A 278 8.17 11.66 2.28
N VAL A 279 9.10 11.73 1.36
CA VAL A 279 10.53 11.57 1.65
C VAL A 279 11.30 12.71 1.00
N ASP A 280 12.17 13.37 1.76
CA ASP A 280 13.23 14.21 1.20
C ASP A 280 14.30 13.31 0.60
N LEU A 281 14.43 13.34 -0.73
CA LEU A 281 15.34 12.46 -1.47
C LEU A 281 16.81 12.75 -1.17
N GLY A 282 17.15 14.02 -0.88
CA GLY A 282 18.49 14.39 -0.45
C GLY A 282 18.83 13.78 0.92
N GLY A 283 17.95 13.96 1.90
CA GLY A 283 18.11 13.37 3.23
C GLY A 283 18.11 11.84 3.23
N LEU A 284 17.32 11.23 2.34
CA LEU A 284 17.36 9.79 2.13
C LEU A 284 18.72 9.34 1.57
N LYS A 285 19.23 10.04 0.56
CA LYS A 285 20.55 9.76 -0.03
C LYS A 285 21.65 9.83 1.03
N ASP A 286 21.68 10.90 1.81
CA ASP A 286 22.67 11.10 2.86
C ASP A 286 22.59 9.98 3.92
N THR A 287 21.37 9.64 4.36
CA THR A 287 21.15 8.52 5.30
C THR A 287 21.67 7.19 4.73
N LEU A 288 21.37 6.89 3.46
CA LEU A 288 21.84 5.66 2.82
C LEU A 288 23.36 5.68 2.57
N ASP A 289 23.97 6.83 2.33
CA ASP A 289 25.42 6.96 2.19
C ASP A 289 26.12 6.68 3.54
N ASP A 290 25.63 7.25 4.61
CA ASP A 290 26.17 7.09 5.98
C ASP A 290 26.05 5.63 6.48
N THR A 291 25.01 4.91 6.04
CA THR A 291 24.74 3.52 6.45
C THR A 291 25.22 2.47 5.46
N GLY A 292 26.03 2.84 4.46
CA GLY A 292 26.53 1.92 3.44
C GLY A 292 25.45 1.36 2.52
N GLY A 293 24.32 2.07 2.39
CA GLY A 293 23.18 1.72 1.51
C GLY A 293 22.11 0.86 2.19
N VAL A 294 22.19 0.67 3.51
CA VAL A 294 21.23 -0.13 4.28
C VAL A 294 20.44 0.77 5.22
N LEU A 295 19.16 0.89 5.02
CA LEU A 295 18.25 1.43 6.03
C LEU A 295 17.79 0.27 6.92
N GLU A 296 18.21 0.25 8.18
CA GLU A 296 17.86 -0.81 9.12
C GLU A 296 16.40 -0.69 9.55
N LEU A 297 15.54 -1.40 8.84
CA LEU A 297 14.13 -1.50 9.17
C LEU A 297 13.86 -2.70 10.08
N PRO A 298 12.87 -2.64 10.98
CA PRO A 298 12.41 -3.78 11.74
C PRO A 298 12.10 -4.98 10.85
N LEU A 299 12.57 -6.17 11.26
CA LEU A 299 12.34 -7.40 10.52
C LEU A 299 10.89 -7.89 10.65
N ILE A 300 10.36 -8.39 9.57
CA ILE A 300 9.14 -9.19 9.53
C ILE A 300 9.54 -10.61 9.13
N VAL A 301 9.43 -11.53 10.08
CA VAL A 301 9.80 -12.93 9.91
C VAL A 301 8.56 -13.75 9.62
N ASN A 302 8.35 -14.07 8.34
CA ASN A 302 7.21 -14.86 7.90
C ASN A 302 7.57 -16.34 7.75
N ARG A 303 6.91 -17.21 8.52
CA ARG A 303 7.05 -18.68 8.39
C ARG A 303 5.97 -19.17 7.42
N LYS A 304 6.41 -19.79 6.33
CA LYS A 304 5.55 -20.30 5.25
C LYS A 304 6.07 -21.66 4.76
N THR A 305 5.49 -22.19 3.70
CA THR A 305 6.04 -23.31 2.92
C THR A 305 6.69 -22.77 1.65
N VAL A 306 7.67 -23.51 1.08
CA VAL A 306 8.38 -23.10 -0.15
C VAL A 306 7.38 -22.93 -1.29
N ASN A 307 6.43 -23.84 -1.42
CA ASN A 307 5.29 -23.72 -2.34
C ASN A 307 4.02 -23.37 -1.56
N PRO A 308 3.48 -22.15 -1.69
CA PRO A 308 2.28 -21.72 -0.97
C PRO A 308 1.00 -22.49 -1.34
N ARG A 309 1.03 -23.28 -2.45
CA ARG A 309 -0.08 -24.13 -2.89
C ARG A 309 0.06 -25.57 -2.38
N ASP A 310 1.17 -25.92 -1.76
CA ASP A 310 1.48 -27.24 -1.23
C ASP A 310 1.94 -27.12 0.23
N SER A 311 0.99 -27.33 1.15
CA SER A 311 1.27 -27.24 2.58
C SER A 311 2.19 -28.38 3.09
N SER A 312 2.45 -29.40 2.27
CA SER A 312 3.41 -30.47 2.58
C SER A 312 4.84 -30.16 2.12
N SER A 313 5.04 -29.05 1.38
CA SER A 313 6.37 -28.64 0.96
C SER A 313 7.18 -28.09 2.17
N PRO A 314 8.53 -28.09 2.09
CA PRO A 314 9.38 -27.69 3.21
C PRO A 314 9.01 -26.32 3.80
N ALA A 315 9.14 -26.21 5.12
CA ALA A 315 8.95 -24.94 5.81
C ALA A 315 10.10 -23.98 5.52
N VAL A 316 9.76 -22.72 5.27
CA VAL A 316 10.73 -21.66 4.98
C VAL A 316 10.46 -20.40 5.81
N ILE A 317 11.49 -19.62 5.97
CA ILE A 317 11.43 -18.26 6.46
C ILE A 317 11.57 -17.30 5.27
N GLN A 318 10.67 -16.32 5.22
CA GLN A 318 10.77 -15.16 4.33
C GLN A 318 11.05 -13.93 5.19
N LEU A 319 12.15 -13.25 4.89
CA LEU A 319 12.49 -11.98 5.54
C LEU A 319 11.92 -10.84 4.73
N GLU A 320 11.12 -10.03 5.39
CA GLU A 320 10.46 -8.87 4.79
C GLU A 320 10.66 -7.62 5.68
N SER A 321 10.47 -6.46 5.10
CA SER A 321 10.39 -5.18 5.80
C SER A 321 9.26 -4.31 5.25
N ALA A 322 8.73 -3.43 6.10
CA ALA A 322 7.70 -2.49 5.73
C ALA A 322 8.27 -1.09 5.47
N MET A 323 7.87 -0.41 4.39
CA MET A 323 8.36 0.93 4.08
C MET A 323 8.01 1.96 5.15
N GLY A 324 6.84 1.84 5.77
CA GLY A 324 6.42 2.72 6.86
C GLY A 324 7.29 2.59 8.12
N ALA A 325 7.99 1.46 8.30
CA ALA A 325 8.90 1.27 9.41
C ALA A 325 10.11 2.24 9.39
N ALA A 326 10.38 2.89 8.25
CA ALA A 326 11.39 3.94 8.13
C ALA A 326 11.13 5.14 9.07
N ILE A 327 9.90 5.34 9.54
CA ILE A 327 9.59 6.35 10.57
C ILE A 327 10.41 6.17 11.85
N GLY A 328 10.79 4.93 12.16
CA GLY A 328 11.65 4.59 13.29
C GLY A 328 13.16 4.64 13.00
N ALA A 329 13.53 4.74 11.73
CA ALA A 329 14.92 4.76 11.28
C ALA A 329 15.41 6.16 10.87
N VAL A 330 14.50 7.04 10.45
CA VAL A 330 14.83 8.40 10.00
C VAL A 330 14.64 9.39 11.17
N LYS A 331 15.74 10.00 11.62
CA LYS A 331 15.69 11.01 12.67
C LYS A 331 14.95 12.26 12.21
N GLY A 332 13.99 12.74 12.99
CA GLY A 332 13.17 13.91 12.64
C GLY A 332 11.94 13.57 11.81
N ALA A 333 11.66 12.29 11.59
CA ALA A 333 10.43 11.83 10.95
C ALA A 333 9.19 12.32 11.72
N GLN A 334 8.14 12.68 10.97
CA GLN A 334 6.90 13.21 11.53
C GLN A 334 5.66 12.50 10.95
N LEU A 335 4.54 12.73 11.60
CA LEU A 335 3.21 12.25 11.19
C LEU A 335 2.36 13.43 10.71
N LEU A 336 1.48 13.15 9.75
CA LEU A 336 0.43 14.07 9.32
C LEU A 336 -0.90 13.34 9.36
N LEU A 337 -1.82 13.80 10.20
CA LEU A 337 -3.20 13.30 10.22
C LEU A 337 -3.91 13.80 8.96
N VAL A 338 -4.40 12.86 8.15
CA VAL A 338 -5.09 13.15 6.90
C VAL A 338 -6.55 12.69 6.95
N PRO A 339 -7.43 13.30 6.14
CA PRO A 339 -8.81 12.83 6.01
C PRO A 339 -8.85 11.42 5.37
N ARG A 340 -9.90 10.67 5.72
CA ARG A 340 -10.07 9.30 5.20
C ARG A 340 -10.17 9.22 3.68
N THR A 341 -10.55 10.29 3.02
CA THR A 341 -10.57 10.37 1.56
C THR A 341 -9.21 10.10 0.92
N ARG A 342 -8.11 10.27 1.66
CA ARG A 342 -6.76 9.96 1.21
C ARG A 342 -6.35 8.50 1.45
N PHE A 343 -7.22 7.71 2.10
CA PHE A 343 -6.95 6.31 2.41
C PHE A 343 -8.11 5.41 1.98
N ALA A 344 -8.07 4.96 0.74
CA ALA A 344 -9.07 4.09 0.11
C ALA A 344 -8.41 2.84 -0.51
N PRO A 345 -7.70 2.00 0.29
CA PRO A 345 -7.03 0.83 -0.24
C PRO A 345 -8.03 -0.24 -0.64
N VAL A 346 -7.80 -0.88 -1.78
CA VAL A 346 -8.57 -2.02 -2.24
C VAL A 346 -7.77 -3.29 -2.02
N LYS A 347 -8.09 -4.07 -1.01
CA LYS A 347 -7.40 -5.33 -0.67
C LYS A 347 -8.12 -6.56 -1.21
N THR A 348 -9.44 -6.52 -1.18
CA THR A 348 -10.35 -7.62 -1.51
C THR A 348 -11.42 -7.17 -2.49
N THR A 349 -12.24 -8.10 -2.93
CA THR A 349 -13.44 -7.81 -3.74
C THR A 349 -14.52 -7.09 -2.94
N ASP A 350 -14.48 -7.16 -1.60
CA ASP A 350 -15.37 -6.37 -0.73
C ASP A 350 -15.09 -4.87 -0.91
N ASP A 351 -13.80 -4.50 -0.82
CA ASP A 351 -13.36 -3.12 -1.05
C ASP A 351 -13.66 -2.67 -2.48
N LEU A 352 -13.47 -3.59 -3.45
CA LEU A 352 -13.72 -3.31 -4.86
C LEU A 352 -15.21 -3.05 -5.12
N LEU A 353 -16.13 -3.77 -4.43
CA LEU A 353 -17.56 -3.51 -4.54
C LEU A 353 -17.90 -2.10 -4.06
N VAL A 354 -17.36 -1.68 -2.92
CA VAL A 354 -17.57 -0.32 -2.40
C VAL A 354 -17.02 0.72 -3.37
N LEU A 355 -15.81 0.52 -3.90
CA LEU A 355 -15.18 1.43 -4.86
C LEU A 355 -15.99 1.57 -6.16
N ARG A 356 -16.56 0.47 -6.68
CA ARG A 356 -17.37 0.44 -7.90
C ARG A 356 -18.81 0.92 -7.70
N SER A 357 -19.28 1.04 -6.44
CA SER A 357 -20.64 1.49 -6.15
C SER A 357 -20.80 3.01 -6.27
N ASP A 358 -22.02 3.49 -6.12
CA ASP A 358 -22.37 4.92 -6.15
C ASP A 358 -21.97 5.70 -4.89
N VAL A 359 -21.26 5.06 -3.96
CA VAL A 359 -20.62 5.71 -2.80
C VAL A 359 -19.39 6.51 -3.22
N TYR A 360 -18.72 6.09 -4.29
CA TYR A 360 -17.58 6.80 -4.87
C TYR A 360 -17.95 7.46 -6.19
N THR A 361 -17.23 8.52 -6.51
CA THR A 361 -17.26 9.18 -7.81
C THR A 361 -15.88 9.25 -8.41
N LEU A 362 -15.79 9.27 -9.74
CA LEU A 362 -14.56 9.54 -10.47
C LEU A 362 -14.73 10.89 -11.20
N SER A 363 -13.86 11.85 -10.91
CA SER A 363 -13.82 13.12 -11.62
C SER A 363 -13.21 12.92 -13.01
N ASN A 364 -13.90 13.31 -14.06
CA ASN A 364 -13.39 13.22 -15.43
C ASN A 364 -12.23 14.21 -15.71
N GLU A 365 -12.16 15.32 -14.98
CA GLU A 365 -11.14 16.35 -15.18
C GLU A 365 -9.80 15.96 -14.54
N ASP A 366 -9.87 15.55 -13.28
CA ASP A 366 -8.68 15.31 -12.44
C ASP A 366 -8.40 13.82 -12.20
N MET A 367 -9.27 12.92 -12.67
CA MET A 367 -9.24 11.47 -12.39
C MET A 367 -9.17 11.15 -10.89
N VAL A 368 -9.75 12.02 -10.06
CA VAL A 368 -9.80 11.82 -8.61
C VAL A 368 -10.97 10.93 -8.26
N VAL A 369 -10.66 9.86 -7.55
CA VAL A 369 -11.65 8.96 -6.95
C VAL A 369 -11.88 9.42 -5.51
N ALA A 370 -13.11 9.80 -5.20
CA ALA A 370 -13.48 10.26 -3.87
C ALA A 370 -14.87 9.74 -3.49
N PRO A 371 -15.11 9.48 -2.19
CA PRO A 371 -16.47 9.20 -1.73
C PRO A 371 -17.35 10.45 -1.90
N ILE A 372 -18.64 10.22 -2.11
CA ILE A 372 -19.62 11.31 -2.10
C ILE A 372 -19.60 12.03 -0.73
N PRO A 373 -19.93 13.33 -0.65
CA PRO A 373 -19.83 14.09 0.59
C PRO A 373 -20.54 13.46 1.79
N GLU A 374 -21.70 12.85 1.55
CA GLU A 374 -22.51 12.20 2.59
C GLU A 374 -21.87 10.93 3.15
N ARG A 375 -20.85 10.41 2.48
CA ARG A 375 -20.14 9.16 2.86
C ARG A 375 -18.65 9.35 3.12
N ALA A 376 -18.15 10.57 3.05
CA ALA A 376 -16.72 10.87 3.21
C ALA A 376 -16.12 10.34 4.52
N GLU A 377 -16.90 10.35 5.61
CA GLU A 377 -16.46 9.90 6.93
C GLU A 377 -16.99 8.51 7.33
N ASN A 378 -17.99 7.99 6.61
CA ASN A 378 -18.67 6.74 6.97
C ASN A 378 -19.03 5.90 5.75
N LEU A 379 -18.06 5.15 5.25
CA LEU A 379 -18.25 4.20 4.17
C LEU A 379 -19.07 2.99 4.64
N PRO A 380 -19.88 2.39 3.77
CA PRO A 380 -20.61 1.16 4.11
C PRO A 380 -19.63 0.02 4.35
N TYR A 381 -19.89 -0.80 5.35
CA TYR A 381 -19.17 -2.03 5.57
C TYR A 381 -19.70 -3.11 4.62
N VAL A 382 -18.81 -3.74 3.86
CA VAL A 382 -19.14 -4.86 2.98
C VAL A 382 -18.33 -6.09 3.38
N GLU A 383 -19.01 -7.23 3.44
CA GLU A 383 -18.42 -8.56 3.66
C GLU A 383 -19.09 -9.56 2.73
N LEU A 384 -18.32 -10.14 1.83
CA LEU A 384 -18.77 -11.11 0.85
C LEU A 384 -18.20 -12.48 1.18
N ASP A 385 -18.99 -13.54 1.01
CA ASP A 385 -18.53 -14.92 1.24
C ASP A 385 -17.34 -15.25 0.33
N SER A 386 -16.17 -15.42 0.95
CA SER A 386 -14.92 -15.67 0.23
C SER A 386 -14.94 -16.92 -0.66
N LYS A 387 -15.84 -17.86 -0.40
CA LYS A 387 -16.03 -19.06 -1.22
C LYS A 387 -16.56 -18.71 -2.62
N PHE A 388 -17.35 -17.65 -2.72
CA PHE A 388 -18.07 -17.27 -3.94
C PHE A 388 -17.59 -15.98 -4.58
N TYR A 389 -16.94 -15.08 -3.81
CA TYR A 389 -16.61 -13.74 -4.28
C TYR A 389 -15.11 -13.41 -4.23
N LYS A 390 -14.27 -14.28 -3.67
CA LYS A 390 -12.83 -14.00 -3.54
C LYS A 390 -12.13 -13.79 -4.87
N LEU A 391 -12.49 -14.60 -5.89
CA LEU A 391 -11.90 -14.51 -7.22
C LEU A 391 -12.63 -13.44 -8.05
N LEU A 392 -11.89 -12.64 -8.81
CA LEU A 392 -12.47 -11.54 -9.58
C LEU A 392 -13.52 -12.02 -10.58
N ASP A 393 -13.24 -13.09 -11.32
CA ASP A 393 -14.20 -13.67 -12.28
C ASP A 393 -15.49 -14.16 -11.58
N ASP A 394 -15.36 -14.69 -10.37
CA ASP A 394 -16.50 -15.14 -9.57
C ASP A 394 -17.32 -13.98 -9.03
N PHE A 395 -16.63 -12.91 -8.63
CA PHE A 395 -17.24 -11.65 -8.22
C PHE A 395 -18.01 -11.00 -9.38
N GLU A 396 -17.39 -10.86 -10.55
CA GLU A 396 -18.02 -10.22 -11.72
C GLU A 396 -19.24 -11.00 -12.21
N ARG A 397 -19.20 -12.32 -12.16
CA ARG A 397 -20.39 -13.15 -12.50
C ARG A 397 -21.58 -12.91 -11.58
N ARG A 398 -21.34 -12.48 -10.33
CA ARG A 398 -22.40 -12.22 -9.35
C ARG A 398 -22.87 -10.78 -9.34
N PHE A 399 -22.14 -9.91 -9.99
CA PHE A 399 -22.51 -8.51 -10.23
C PHE A 399 -22.50 -8.17 -11.74
N PRO A 400 -23.24 -8.94 -12.58
CA PRO A 400 -23.16 -8.80 -14.04
C PRO A 400 -23.64 -7.46 -14.56
N ALA A 401 -24.41 -6.73 -13.77
CA ALA A 401 -24.93 -5.39 -14.08
C ALA A 401 -24.21 -4.28 -13.28
N GLY A 402 -23.04 -4.60 -12.69
CA GLY A 402 -22.30 -3.69 -11.83
C GLY A 402 -22.73 -3.75 -10.37
N ALA A 403 -22.10 -2.90 -9.54
CA ALA A 403 -22.36 -2.84 -8.11
C ALA A 403 -23.78 -2.33 -7.82
N PRO A 404 -24.44 -2.84 -6.75
CA PRO A 404 -25.67 -2.25 -6.26
C PRO A 404 -25.43 -0.84 -5.72
N SER A 405 -26.49 -0.04 -5.58
CA SER A 405 -26.40 1.23 -4.85
C SER A 405 -26.17 0.95 -3.38
N LEU A 406 -25.05 1.44 -2.87
CA LEU A 406 -24.67 1.39 -1.46
C LEU A 406 -24.79 2.74 -0.76
N ARG A 407 -25.34 3.75 -1.43
CA ARG A 407 -25.43 5.12 -0.93
C ARG A 407 -26.19 5.24 0.39
N GLN A 408 -27.18 4.34 0.61
CA GLN A 408 -27.99 4.29 1.83
C GLN A 408 -27.65 3.09 2.72
N ALA A 409 -26.64 2.27 2.34
CA ALA A 409 -26.23 1.13 3.11
C ALA A 409 -25.37 1.56 4.32
N GLU A 410 -25.58 0.95 5.46
CA GLU A 410 -24.66 0.95 6.57
C GLU A 410 -23.76 -0.29 6.51
N ARG A 411 -24.39 -1.41 6.14
CA ARG A 411 -23.72 -2.70 6.06
C ARG A 411 -24.36 -3.57 5.00
N LEU A 412 -23.52 -4.34 4.26
CA LEU A 412 -23.96 -5.43 3.40
C LEU A 412 -23.11 -6.67 3.72
N VAL A 413 -23.74 -7.70 4.26
CA VAL A 413 -23.09 -9.00 4.51
C VAL A 413 -23.77 -10.06 3.65
N VAL A 414 -23.00 -10.82 2.89
CA VAL A 414 -23.52 -11.85 1.99
C VAL A 414 -22.84 -13.19 2.33
N HIS A 415 -23.62 -14.15 2.79
CA HIS A 415 -23.21 -15.53 2.99
C HIS A 415 -23.90 -16.42 1.96
N GLY A 416 -23.11 -17.13 1.15
CA GLY A 416 -23.57 -18.01 0.09
C GLY A 416 -23.52 -17.41 -1.31
N ASP A 417 -24.14 -18.11 -2.26
CA ASP A 417 -24.11 -17.81 -3.69
C ASP A 417 -25.26 -16.87 -4.08
N VAL A 418 -25.04 -15.57 -4.09
CA VAL A 418 -26.04 -14.57 -4.44
C VAL A 418 -25.62 -13.80 -5.70
N THR A 419 -26.49 -13.73 -6.69
CA THR A 419 -26.31 -12.92 -7.92
C THR A 419 -27.21 -11.71 -7.85
N PHE A 420 -26.66 -10.52 -8.11
CA PHE A 420 -27.39 -9.25 -8.05
C PHE A 420 -27.82 -8.80 -9.43
N GLY A 421 -29.12 -8.49 -9.59
CA GLY A 421 -29.66 -7.85 -10.78
C GLY A 421 -29.27 -6.38 -10.91
N ALA A 422 -29.66 -5.77 -12.01
CA ALA A 422 -29.40 -4.34 -12.25
C ALA A 422 -30.17 -3.45 -11.28
N ASN A 423 -29.59 -2.30 -10.91
CA ASN A 423 -30.25 -1.25 -10.11
C ASN A 423 -30.78 -1.73 -8.76
N VAL A 424 -30.13 -2.70 -8.13
CA VAL A 424 -30.45 -3.09 -6.76
C VAL A 424 -30.01 -1.98 -5.80
N VAL A 425 -30.83 -1.69 -4.80
CA VAL A 425 -30.55 -0.68 -3.76
C VAL A 425 -30.46 -1.35 -2.40
N VAL A 426 -29.39 -1.04 -1.66
CA VAL A 426 -29.20 -1.52 -0.28
C VAL A 426 -29.42 -0.37 0.70
N ARG A 427 -30.26 -0.59 1.74
CA ARG A 427 -30.57 0.41 2.80
C ARG A 427 -30.35 -0.19 4.17
N GLY A 428 -29.69 0.59 5.04
CA GLY A 428 -29.41 0.18 6.42
C GLY A 428 -28.42 -1.00 6.48
N ALA A 429 -28.65 -1.95 7.39
CA ALA A 429 -27.74 -3.06 7.70
C ALA A 429 -28.28 -4.40 7.18
N VAL A 430 -28.02 -4.69 5.91
CA VAL A 430 -28.54 -5.88 5.23
C VAL A 430 -27.62 -7.08 5.40
N GLY A 431 -28.19 -8.21 5.83
CA GLY A 431 -27.56 -9.53 5.84
C GLY A 431 -28.33 -10.50 4.92
N LEU A 432 -27.62 -11.16 4.02
CA LEU A 432 -28.19 -12.19 3.14
C LEU A 432 -27.57 -13.55 3.48
N GLU A 433 -28.45 -14.53 3.72
CA GLU A 433 -28.07 -15.92 3.92
C GLU A 433 -28.64 -16.75 2.78
N ALA A 434 -27.77 -17.32 1.93
CA ALA A 434 -28.16 -18.07 0.74
C ALA A 434 -27.63 -19.52 0.84
N PRO A 435 -28.36 -20.44 1.51
CA PRO A 435 -27.98 -21.85 1.57
C PRO A 435 -28.00 -22.53 0.19
N GLU A 436 -28.80 -22.01 -0.72
CA GLU A 436 -28.91 -22.39 -2.13
C GLU A 436 -28.65 -21.14 -2.99
N PRO A 437 -28.23 -21.27 -4.27
CA PRO A 437 -28.02 -20.13 -5.16
C PRO A 437 -29.26 -19.23 -5.22
N MET A 438 -29.06 -17.94 -4.98
CA MET A 438 -30.10 -16.92 -4.90
C MET A 438 -29.89 -15.86 -5.98
N GLN A 439 -30.97 -15.42 -6.62
CA GLN A 439 -31.00 -14.32 -7.54
C GLN A 439 -31.77 -13.14 -6.91
N ILE A 440 -31.12 -11.97 -6.83
CA ILE A 440 -31.80 -10.71 -6.48
C ILE A 440 -32.29 -10.07 -7.78
N ASP A 441 -33.59 -9.79 -7.84
CA ASP A 441 -34.20 -9.21 -9.04
C ASP A 441 -33.71 -7.79 -9.34
N ALA A 442 -33.73 -7.42 -10.61
CA ALA A 442 -33.42 -6.06 -11.04
C ALA A 442 -34.39 -5.04 -10.39
N GLY A 443 -33.84 -3.94 -9.87
CA GLY A 443 -34.60 -2.88 -9.21
C GLY A 443 -35.06 -3.21 -7.78
N ALA A 444 -34.66 -4.35 -7.22
CA ALA A 444 -35.00 -4.71 -5.83
C ALA A 444 -34.39 -3.70 -4.84
N THR A 445 -35.14 -3.43 -3.77
CA THR A 445 -34.64 -2.71 -2.59
C THR A 445 -34.48 -3.70 -1.45
N LEU A 446 -33.26 -3.83 -0.93
CA LEU A 446 -32.95 -4.62 0.22
C LEU A 446 -32.90 -3.69 1.44
N GLU A 447 -33.67 -3.99 2.47
CA GLU A 447 -33.78 -3.17 3.70
C GLU A 447 -33.45 -4.03 4.92
N GLY A 448 -32.66 -3.50 5.86
CA GLY A 448 -32.25 -4.16 7.08
C GLY A 448 -32.02 -3.22 8.24
#